data_df903a9d507231c472951420cf29180b
#
_entry.id   df903a9d507231c472951420cf29180b
#
_cell.length_a   1.000
_cell.length_b   1.000
_cell.length_c   1.000
_cell.angle_alpha   90.00
_cell.angle_beta   90.00
_cell.angle_gamma   90.00
#
_symmetry.space_group_name_H-M   'P 1'
#
loop_
_entity.id
_entity.type
_entity.pdbx_description
1 polymer ?
#
loop_
_entity_poly.entity_id
_entity_poly.type
_entity_poly.pdbx_seq_one_letter_code
_entity_poly.pdbx_strand_id
1 'polypeptide(L)'
;KRLIYGGGVVYGARDPANIEAIIRPMMLKTFPQLKNVKIDYAWTGNFQLTLSRLPQMGRIGDNIYYSQGCSGHGVTYTHLAGRVLGEALRGQAERYDAFASLPHYPFPGGRLFRVPFTAMGAWYYALRDKFGI
;
A
#
# COMPACT_ATOMS: atom_id res chain seq x y z
N LYS A 1 13.02 -17.63 18.90
CA LYS A 1 11.86 -16.78 18.53
C LYS A 1 12.39 -15.58 17.74
N ARG A 2 11.67 -15.14 16.71
CA ARG A 2 12.02 -13.99 15.89
C ARG A 2 10.95 -12.93 16.02
N LEU A 3 11.33 -11.66 16.02
CA LEU A 3 10.43 -10.51 15.91
C LEU A 3 10.51 -9.97 14.49
N ILE A 4 9.37 -9.66 13.89
CA ILE A 4 9.27 -8.89 12.66
C ILE A 4 8.65 -7.55 13.04
N TYR A 5 9.33 -6.46 12.72
CA TYR A 5 8.85 -5.10 12.93
C TYR A 5 8.70 -4.40 11.58
N GLY A 6 7.53 -3.84 11.32
CA GLY A 6 7.23 -3.11 10.10
C GLY A 6 6.87 -1.66 10.39
N GLY A 7 7.28 -0.76 9.52
CA GLY A 7 6.94 0.66 9.63
C GLY A 7 7.61 1.50 8.56
N GLY A 8 7.22 2.77 8.51
CA GLY A 8 7.74 3.73 7.55
C GLY A 8 7.17 3.55 6.15
N VAL A 9 7.01 4.66 5.45
CA VAL A 9 6.62 4.70 4.03
C VAL A 9 7.50 5.72 3.33
N VAL A 10 8.02 5.36 2.15
CA VAL A 10 8.81 6.25 1.30
C VAL A 10 8.08 6.46 -0.02
N TYR A 11 7.82 7.71 -0.36
CA TYR A 11 7.05 8.07 -1.57
C TYR A 11 7.92 8.40 -2.80
N GLY A 12 9.23 8.16 -2.73
CA GLY A 12 10.18 8.49 -3.80
C GLY A 12 10.34 7.44 -4.90
N ALA A 13 9.58 6.34 -4.86
CA ALA A 13 9.69 5.20 -5.78
C ALA A 13 11.10 4.57 -5.87
N ARG A 14 11.92 4.78 -4.87
CA ARG A 14 13.26 4.16 -4.71
C ARG A 14 13.39 3.60 -3.31
N ASP A 15 14.01 2.45 -3.22
CA ASP A 15 14.34 1.88 -1.91
C ASP A 15 15.37 2.75 -1.19
N PRO A 16 15.21 2.95 0.14
CA PRO A 16 16.21 3.65 0.93
C PRO A 16 17.54 2.90 0.90
N ALA A 17 18.65 3.64 0.83
CA ALA A 17 19.98 3.06 0.84
C ALA A 17 20.30 2.31 2.16
N ASN A 18 19.69 2.74 3.27
CA ASN A 18 19.84 2.10 4.58
C ASN A 18 18.47 1.99 5.26
N ILE A 19 17.84 0.83 5.08
CA ILE A 19 16.52 0.53 5.64
C ILE A 19 16.59 0.45 7.17
N GLU A 20 17.66 -0.15 7.70
CA GLU A 20 17.85 -0.30 9.14
C GLU A 20 17.91 1.06 9.85
N ALA A 21 18.60 2.04 9.27
CA ALA A 21 18.71 3.39 9.84
C ALA A 21 17.35 4.09 9.96
N ILE A 22 16.38 3.74 9.10
CA ILE A 22 15.01 4.28 9.15
C ILE A 22 14.17 3.53 10.18
N ILE A 23 14.23 2.21 10.18
CA ILE A 23 13.35 1.35 10.98
C ILE A 23 13.78 1.26 12.45
N ARG A 24 15.08 1.22 12.73
CA ARG A 24 15.58 1.05 14.09
C ARG A 24 15.09 2.12 15.07
N PRO A 25 15.12 3.42 14.77
CA PRO A 25 14.58 4.44 15.68
C PRO A 25 13.09 4.25 15.98
N MET A 26 12.31 3.87 14.98
CA MET A 26 10.88 3.62 15.14
C MET A 26 10.63 2.40 16.03
N MET A 27 11.37 1.31 15.79
CA MET A 27 11.32 0.10 16.60
C MET A 27 11.68 0.39 18.06
N LEU A 28 12.74 1.15 18.31
CA LEU A 28 13.20 1.48 19.66
C LEU A 28 12.25 2.43 20.40
N LYS A 29 11.50 3.25 19.69
CA LYS A 29 10.42 4.06 20.31
C LYS A 29 9.32 3.18 20.87
N THR A 30 9.01 2.06 20.20
CA THR A 30 7.97 1.11 20.61
C THR A 30 8.51 0.05 21.59
N PHE A 31 9.73 -0.42 21.35
CA PHE A 31 10.40 -1.49 22.10
C PHE A 31 11.81 -1.07 22.54
N PRO A 32 11.94 -0.19 23.55
CA PRO A 32 13.26 0.31 24.01
C PRO A 32 14.22 -0.79 24.46
N GLN A 33 13.68 -1.89 24.96
CA GLN A 33 14.45 -3.06 25.42
C GLN A 33 15.23 -3.76 24.31
N LEU A 34 14.91 -3.49 23.03
CA LEU A 34 15.60 -4.09 21.88
C LEU A 34 16.82 -3.28 21.40
N LYS A 35 17.32 -2.34 22.20
CA LYS A 35 18.43 -1.44 21.83
C LYS A 35 19.67 -2.20 21.34
N ASN A 36 20.00 -3.32 21.96
CA ASN A 36 21.20 -4.09 21.67
C ASN A 36 20.96 -5.31 20.78
N VAL A 37 19.76 -5.44 20.20
CA VAL A 37 19.43 -6.57 19.33
C VAL A 37 20.01 -6.35 17.94
N LYS A 38 20.63 -7.39 17.40
CA LYS A 38 21.07 -7.43 16.01
C LYS A 38 19.87 -7.59 15.10
N ILE A 39 19.80 -6.80 14.04
CA ILE A 39 18.85 -6.98 12.95
C ILE A 39 19.48 -7.92 11.93
N ASP A 40 18.87 -9.09 11.74
CA ASP A 40 19.38 -10.10 10.80
C ASP A 40 19.00 -9.75 9.36
N TYR A 41 17.79 -9.21 9.15
CA TYR A 41 17.26 -8.90 7.83
C TYR A 41 16.49 -7.58 7.87
N ALA A 42 16.69 -6.74 6.85
CA ALA A 42 15.91 -5.53 6.59
C ALA A 42 15.55 -5.48 5.10
N TRP A 43 14.29 -5.28 4.79
CA TRP A 43 13.80 -5.23 3.40
C TRP A 43 12.66 -4.24 3.24
N THR A 44 12.37 -3.89 2.01
CA THR A 44 11.20 -3.08 1.63
C THR A 44 10.29 -3.87 0.72
N GLY A 45 9.09 -3.35 0.51
CA GLY A 45 8.14 -3.86 -0.48
C GLY A 45 7.35 -2.70 -1.09
N ASN A 46 7.09 -2.79 -2.38
CA ASN A 46 6.28 -1.81 -3.08
C ASN A 46 4.81 -2.18 -3.00
N PHE A 47 3.95 -1.20 -2.81
CA PHE A 47 2.51 -1.36 -2.93
C PHE A 47 1.90 -0.26 -3.78
N GLN A 48 0.77 -0.55 -4.40
CA GLN A 48 0.08 0.39 -5.25
C GLN A 48 -0.91 1.23 -4.44
N LEU A 49 -0.89 2.54 -4.67
CA LEU A 49 -1.87 3.48 -4.15
C LEU A 49 -2.81 3.91 -5.28
N THR A 50 -4.10 3.85 -5.02
CA THR A 50 -5.12 4.50 -5.83
C THR A 50 -5.40 5.90 -5.27
N LEU A 51 -5.92 6.82 -6.08
CA LEU A 51 -6.30 8.16 -5.59
C LEU A 51 -7.42 8.09 -4.54
N SER A 52 -8.39 7.21 -4.76
CA SER A 52 -9.50 6.99 -3.84
C SER A 52 -9.14 6.19 -2.58
N ARG A 53 -7.93 5.61 -2.53
CA ARG A 53 -7.50 4.62 -1.53
C ARG A 53 -8.33 3.33 -1.54
N LEU A 54 -9.31 3.21 -2.43
CA LEU A 54 -10.09 1.99 -2.62
C LEU A 54 -9.40 1.07 -3.62
N PRO A 55 -9.45 -0.24 -3.41
CA PRO A 55 -8.91 -1.20 -4.37
C PRO A 55 -9.70 -1.17 -5.67
N GLN A 56 -9.02 -1.44 -6.77
CA GLN A 56 -9.62 -1.53 -8.09
C GLN A 56 -9.80 -3.00 -8.48
N MET A 57 -11.02 -3.37 -8.80
CA MET A 57 -11.38 -4.65 -9.39
C MET A 57 -12.03 -4.41 -10.75
N GLY A 58 -11.94 -5.38 -11.66
CA GLY A 58 -12.61 -5.30 -12.95
C GLY A 58 -12.35 -6.51 -13.82
N ARG A 59 -12.92 -6.46 -15.02
CA ARG A 59 -12.79 -7.50 -16.05
C ARG A 59 -12.22 -6.89 -17.33
N ILE A 60 -11.48 -7.71 -18.07
CA ILE A 60 -11.03 -7.42 -19.42
C ILE A 60 -11.56 -8.56 -20.29
N GLY A 61 -12.50 -8.24 -21.18
CA GLY A 61 -13.26 -9.26 -21.90
C GLY A 61 -14.08 -10.14 -20.95
N ASP A 62 -14.32 -11.38 -21.35
CA ASP A 62 -15.24 -12.27 -20.65
C ASP A 62 -14.58 -13.11 -19.54
N ASN A 63 -13.27 -13.31 -19.59
CA ASN A 63 -12.57 -14.33 -18.77
C ASN A 63 -11.32 -13.81 -18.05
N ILE A 64 -10.96 -12.53 -18.16
CA ILE A 64 -9.82 -11.96 -17.47
C ILE A 64 -10.32 -11.07 -16.33
N TYR A 65 -10.04 -11.47 -15.11
CA TYR A 65 -10.36 -10.71 -13.91
C TYR A 65 -9.10 -10.10 -13.33
N TYR A 66 -9.20 -8.89 -12.82
CA TYR A 66 -8.07 -8.24 -12.16
C TYR A 66 -8.46 -7.61 -10.83
N SER A 67 -7.47 -7.52 -9.95
CA SER A 67 -7.57 -6.85 -8.66
C SER A 67 -6.23 -6.20 -8.35
N GLN A 68 -6.24 -4.90 -8.04
CA GLN A 68 -5.02 -4.12 -7.79
C GLN A 68 -5.28 -2.95 -6.86
N GLY A 69 -4.22 -2.24 -6.45
CA GLY A 69 -4.33 -0.99 -5.70
C GLY A 69 -4.79 -1.19 -4.26
N CYS A 70 -4.18 -2.13 -3.52
CA CYS A 70 -4.53 -2.43 -2.13
C CYS A 70 -4.28 -1.28 -1.14
N SER A 71 -3.59 -0.23 -1.57
CA SER A 71 -3.33 1.01 -0.80
C SER A 71 -2.77 0.77 0.62
N GLY A 72 -1.93 -0.26 0.77
CA GLY A 72 -1.31 -0.65 2.04
C GLY A 72 -2.09 -1.67 2.88
N HIS A 73 -3.29 -2.06 2.48
CA HIS A 73 -4.15 -3.03 3.18
C HIS A 73 -4.13 -4.43 2.55
N GLY A 74 -3.02 -4.79 1.88
CA GLY A 74 -2.92 -5.99 1.06
C GLY A 74 -3.30 -7.28 1.76
N VAL A 75 -2.86 -7.50 3.00
CA VAL A 75 -3.11 -8.75 3.73
C VAL A 75 -4.61 -9.01 3.90
N THR A 76 -5.34 -8.03 4.43
CA THR A 76 -6.79 -8.15 4.63
C THR A 76 -7.55 -8.16 3.30
N TYR A 77 -7.13 -7.25 2.39
CA TYR A 77 -7.82 -7.06 1.12
C TYR A 77 -7.72 -8.28 0.21
N THR A 78 -6.57 -8.93 0.10
CA THR A 78 -6.38 -10.07 -0.81
C THR A 78 -7.25 -11.28 -0.43
N HIS A 79 -7.51 -11.49 0.86
CA HIS A 79 -8.45 -12.52 1.31
C HIS A 79 -9.88 -12.22 0.87
N LEU A 80 -10.33 -10.97 1.04
CA LEU A 80 -11.65 -10.54 0.57
C LEU A 80 -11.74 -10.64 -0.96
N ALA A 81 -10.72 -10.15 -1.68
CA ALA A 81 -10.67 -10.19 -3.14
C ALA A 81 -10.75 -11.62 -3.68
N GLY A 82 -9.98 -12.54 -3.08
CA GLY A 82 -10.01 -13.95 -3.46
C GLY A 82 -11.39 -14.60 -3.24
N ARG A 83 -12.05 -14.28 -2.12
CA ARG A 83 -13.40 -14.76 -1.85
C ARG A 83 -14.41 -14.22 -2.85
N VAL A 84 -14.43 -12.92 -3.07
CA VAL A 84 -15.38 -12.25 -3.98
C VAL A 84 -15.17 -12.71 -5.43
N LEU A 85 -13.92 -12.89 -5.85
CA LEU A 85 -13.60 -13.46 -7.16
C LEU A 85 -14.08 -14.92 -7.26
N GLY A 86 -13.87 -15.72 -6.22
CA GLY A 86 -14.35 -17.11 -6.18
C GLY A 86 -15.87 -17.23 -6.25
N GLU A 87 -16.61 -16.29 -5.66
CA GLU A 87 -18.08 -16.18 -5.78
C GLU A 87 -18.46 -15.84 -7.24
N ALA A 88 -17.81 -14.86 -7.85
CA ALA A 88 -18.05 -14.44 -9.23
C ALA A 88 -17.82 -15.58 -10.24
N LEU A 89 -16.74 -16.33 -10.08
CA LEU A 89 -16.42 -17.48 -10.94
C LEU A 89 -17.44 -18.64 -10.83
N ARG A 90 -18.22 -18.67 -9.74
CA ARG A 90 -19.32 -19.63 -9.54
C ARG A 90 -20.68 -19.07 -9.97
N GLY A 91 -20.72 -17.93 -10.65
CA GLY A 91 -21.94 -17.29 -11.14
C GLY A 91 -22.62 -16.35 -10.14
N GLN A 92 -21.99 -16.04 -9.00
CA GLN A 92 -22.49 -15.09 -7.99
C GLN A 92 -21.66 -13.81 -8.06
N ALA A 93 -21.88 -12.99 -9.08
CA ALA A 93 -21.01 -11.87 -9.41
C ALA A 93 -21.38 -10.53 -8.73
N GLU A 94 -22.51 -10.45 -8.01
CA GLU A 94 -23.07 -9.20 -7.49
C GLU A 94 -22.06 -8.42 -6.64
N ARG A 95 -21.34 -9.09 -5.77
CA ARG A 95 -20.32 -8.45 -4.91
C ARG A 95 -19.10 -8.01 -5.71
N TYR A 96 -18.67 -8.83 -6.67
CA TYR A 96 -17.57 -8.47 -7.57
C TYR A 96 -17.94 -7.24 -8.41
N ASP A 97 -19.13 -7.22 -8.97
CA ASP A 97 -19.62 -6.13 -9.80
C ASP A 97 -19.81 -4.84 -9.00
N ALA A 98 -20.22 -4.94 -7.73
CA ALA A 98 -20.25 -3.80 -6.82
C ALA A 98 -18.86 -3.17 -6.62
N PHE A 99 -17.80 -3.97 -6.43
CA PHE A 99 -16.42 -3.46 -6.38
C PHE A 99 -15.95 -2.93 -7.74
N ALA A 100 -16.29 -3.62 -8.83
CA ALA A 100 -15.89 -3.22 -10.18
C ALA A 100 -16.53 -1.91 -10.64
N SER A 101 -17.67 -1.54 -10.06
CA SER A 101 -18.38 -0.28 -10.36
C SER A 101 -17.80 0.94 -9.63
N LEU A 102 -16.89 0.76 -8.67
CA LEU A 102 -16.29 1.88 -7.95
C LEU A 102 -15.51 2.79 -8.91
N PRO A 103 -15.70 4.13 -8.82
CA PRO A 103 -15.02 5.04 -9.71
C PRO A 103 -13.52 5.11 -9.42
N HIS A 104 -12.72 4.98 -10.46
CA HIS A 104 -11.27 5.14 -10.40
C HIS A 104 -10.81 6.19 -11.40
N TYR A 105 -10.15 7.21 -10.88
CA TYR A 105 -9.64 8.31 -11.69
C TYR A 105 -8.18 8.09 -12.03
N PRO A 106 -7.75 8.40 -13.27
CA PRO A 106 -6.35 8.38 -13.62
C PRO A 106 -5.58 9.40 -12.78
N PHE A 107 -4.34 9.07 -12.44
CA PHE A 107 -3.49 9.98 -11.68
C PHE A 107 -3.21 11.25 -12.49
N PRO A 108 -3.36 12.48 -11.91
CA PRO A 108 -3.07 13.74 -12.60
C PRO A 108 -1.65 13.73 -13.18
N GLY A 109 -1.53 14.09 -14.48
CA GLY A 109 -0.26 14.05 -15.18
C GLY A 109 0.26 12.65 -15.55
N GLY A 110 -0.54 11.60 -15.31
CA GLY A 110 -0.26 10.24 -15.74
C GLY A 110 1.03 9.64 -15.17
N ARG A 111 1.69 8.80 -15.98
CA ARG A 111 2.87 8.04 -15.55
C ARG A 111 4.08 8.92 -15.21
N LEU A 112 4.24 10.04 -15.89
CA LEU A 112 5.40 10.93 -15.71
C LEU A 112 5.36 11.69 -14.37
N PHE A 113 4.18 12.16 -13.98
CA PHE A 113 4.04 13.03 -12.82
C PHE A 113 3.60 12.32 -11.54
N ARG A 114 3.26 11.03 -11.62
CA ARG A 114 2.79 10.28 -10.44
C ARG A 114 3.77 10.30 -9.27
N VAL A 115 5.07 10.12 -9.51
CA VAL A 115 6.09 10.09 -8.45
C VAL A 115 6.29 11.47 -7.83
N PRO A 116 6.60 12.54 -8.61
CA PRO A 116 6.79 13.87 -8.02
C PRO A 116 5.53 14.41 -7.33
N PHE A 117 4.34 14.20 -7.88
CA PHE A 117 3.12 14.70 -7.23
C PHE A 117 2.77 13.92 -5.96
N THR A 118 3.00 12.59 -5.93
CA THR A 118 2.81 11.81 -4.71
C THR A 118 3.81 12.25 -3.64
N ALA A 119 5.07 12.48 -3.99
CA ALA A 119 6.10 12.95 -3.06
C ALA A 119 5.77 14.35 -2.52
N MET A 120 5.33 15.28 -3.38
CA MET A 120 4.89 16.62 -2.97
C MET A 120 3.68 16.56 -2.03
N GLY A 121 2.67 15.74 -2.35
CA GLY A 121 1.51 15.55 -1.49
C GLY A 121 1.89 15.00 -0.13
N ALA A 122 2.74 13.98 -0.09
CA ALA A 122 3.24 13.40 1.16
C ALA A 122 4.02 14.44 1.99
N TRP A 123 4.88 15.22 1.35
CA TRP A 123 5.61 16.32 2.02
C TRP A 123 4.68 17.39 2.56
N TYR A 124 3.66 17.81 1.80
CA TYR A 124 2.65 18.76 2.24
C TYR A 124 1.92 18.29 3.50
N TYR A 125 1.44 17.05 3.51
CA TYR A 125 0.76 16.49 4.68
C TYR A 125 1.70 16.30 5.87
N ALA A 126 2.96 15.90 5.64
CA ALA A 126 3.96 15.81 6.71
C ALA A 126 4.26 17.18 7.36
N LEU A 127 4.25 18.27 6.58
CA LEU A 127 4.36 19.62 7.12
C LEU A 127 3.12 20.00 7.94
N ARG A 128 1.92 19.71 7.42
CA ARG A 128 0.68 19.95 8.16
C ARG A 128 0.67 19.22 9.51
N ASP A 129 1.02 17.95 9.51
CA ASP A 129 1.10 17.15 10.74
C ASP A 129 2.11 17.73 11.74
N LYS A 130 3.24 18.24 11.23
CA LYS A 130 4.30 18.84 12.07
C LYS A 130 3.87 20.16 12.71
N PHE A 131 3.08 20.96 11.99
CA PHE A 131 2.65 22.28 12.44
C PHE A 131 1.24 22.30 13.05
N GLY A 132 0.53 21.17 13.05
CA GLY A 132 -0.81 21.06 13.62
C GLY A 132 -1.89 21.83 12.86
N ILE A 133 -1.72 22.02 11.52
CA ILE A 133 -2.62 22.81 10.67
C ILE A 133 -3.56 21.87 9.89
#